data_e67fae48d354aeffb9ca5ace35ad1e31
#
_entry.id   e67fae48d354aeffb9ca5ace35ad1e31
#
_cell.length_a   1.000
_cell.length_b   1.000
_cell.length_c   1.000
_cell.angle_alpha   90.00
_cell.angle_beta   90.00
_cell.angle_gamma   90.00
#
_symmetry.space_group_name_H-M   'P 1'
#
loop_
_entity.id
_entity.type
_entity.pdbx_description
1 polymer ?
#
loop_
_entity_poly.entity_id
_entity_poly.type
_entity_poly.pdbx_seq_one_letter_code
_entity_poly.pdbx_strand_id
1 'polypeptide(L)'
;MENKDNSADKNMKKMDSANLQLTKIMEQILQMLQKNSIHMDLSDEDIARLERQEQSILDSLEQIRIPADENRNRVHRIFDEKKVLCDQLNANLSALYVHMEILKQKNHEQESIYEGRKNLYDAYNASYISKQEAYSKAQEKLESARRKAEKQNELLKRWFWVPGYGAYLAFDKLLNDQEADTDAAYREYCASKERLAAISRDLESAKYDYQCSQTEKNNVQKAYDDKVDEIKKVQGQLHQMKEEMVHWELILSEVNALYNKIKNASLGPDEIIAMQAELIQLQQL
;
A
#
# COMPACT_ATOMS: atom_id res chain seq x y z
N MET A 1 4.13 1.76 19.62
CA MET A 1 2.77 2.04 19.11
C MET A 1 1.74 2.37 20.22
N GLU A 2 2.13 2.37 21.48
CA GLU A 2 1.23 2.51 22.65
C GLU A 2 0.93 3.94 23.14
N ASN A 3 1.55 4.98 22.55
CA ASN A 3 1.42 6.34 23.07
C ASN A 3 0.32 7.22 22.42
N LYS A 4 -0.41 6.72 21.40
CA LYS A 4 -1.41 7.52 20.68
C LYS A 4 -2.85 7.38 21.23
N ASP A 5 -3.22 6.23 21.77
CA ASP A 5 -4.55 6.01 22.37
C ASP A 5 -4.75 6.80 23.67
N ASN A 6 -3.65 7.12 24.34
CA ASN A 6 -3.67 7.84 25.62
C ASN A 6 -4.04 9.34 25.49
N SER A 7 -3.96 9.93 24.29
CA SER A 7 -4.26 11.37 24.08
C SER A 7 -5.76 11.63 23.86
N ALA A 8 -6.45 10.79 23.10
CA ALA A 8 -7.90 10.90 22.86
C ALA A 8 -8.69 10.65 24.16
N ASP A 9 -8.35 9.58 24.88
CA ASP A 9 -8.90 9.26 26.20
C ASP A 9 -8.70 10.39 27.22
N LYS A 10 -7.54 11.03 27.19
CA LYS A 10 -7.24 12.15 28.08
C LYS A 10 -8.03 13.43 27.75
N ASN A 11 -8.28 13.67 26.45
CA ASN A 11 -9.10 14.79 26.02
C ASN A 11 -10.57 14.56 26.36
N MET A 12 -11.09 13.36 26.14
CA MET A 12 -12.45 12.96 26.49
C MET A 12 -12.71 13.13 28.00
N LYS A 13 -11.80 12.64 28.85
CA LYS A 13 -11.88 12.86 30.30
C LYS A 13 -11.85 14.33 30.71
N LYS A 14 -11.17 15.19 29.98
CA LYS A 14 -11.18 16.65 30.23
C LYS A 14 -12.51 17.27 29.85
N MET A 15 -13.10 16.84 28.73
CA MET A 15 -14.43 17.30 28.30
C MET A 15 -15.51 16.87 29.29
N ASP A 16 -15.51 15.61 29.72
CA ASP A 16 -16.43 15.10 30.75
C ASP A 16 -16.27 15.87 32.05
N SER A 17 -15.05 16.18 32.46
CA SER A 17 -14.78 17.00 33.65
C SER A 17 -15.31 18.42 33.53
N ALA A 18 -15.17 19.05 32.34
CA ALA A 18 -15.67 20.39 32.09
C ALA A 18 -17.20 20.43 32.09
N ASN A 19 -17.84 19.45 31.44
CA ASN A 19 -19.30 19.30 31.46
C ASN A 19 -19.85 19.09 32.88
N LEU A 20 -19.21 18.22 33.67
CA LEU A 20 -19.61 17.99 35.04
C LEU A 20 -19.47 19.24 35.92
N GLN A 21 -18.40 20.01 35.73
CA GLN A 21 -18.21 21.30 36.44
C GLN A 21 -19.27 22.32 36.02
N LEU A 22 -19.57 22.43 34.71
CA LEU A 22 -20.61 23.33 34.22
C LEU A 22 -21.97 22.97 34.76
N THR A 23 -22.35 21.68 34.81
CA THR A 23 -23.60 21.20 35.43
C THR A 23 -23.70 21.58 36.90
N LYS A 24 -22.65 21.45 37.67
CA LYS A 24 -22.63 21.86 39.07
C LYS A 24 -22.79 23.35 39.28
N ILE A 25 -22.21 24.19 38.40
CA ILE A 25 -22.37 25.63 38.43
C ILE A 25 -23.79 26.02 38.10
N MET A 26 -24.42 25.40 37.12
CA MET A 26 -25.81 25.63 36.76
C MET A 26 -26.74 25.28 37.92
N GLU A 27 -26.50 24.15 38.63
CA GLU A 27 -27.25 23.77 39.84
C GLU A 27 -27.11 24.84 40.94
N GLN A 28 -25.88 25.35 41.15
CA GLN A 28 -25.63 26.41 42.14
C GLN A 28 -26.39 27.71 41.82
N ILE A 29 -26.39 28.09 40.53
CA ILE A 29 -27.15 29.29 40.06
C ILE A 29 -28.64 29.07 40.33
N LEU A 30 -29.19 27.93 39.96
CA LEU A 30 -30.63 27.62 40.19
C LEU A 30 -30.99 27.65 41.66
N GLN A 31 -30.18 27.09 42.52
CA GLN A 31 -30.36 27.12 43.97
C GLN A 31 -30.32 28.55 44.55
N MET A 32 -29.38 29.37 44.03
CA MET A 32 -29.25 30.76 44.42
C MET A 32 -30.53 31.57 44.03
N LEU A 33 -31.01 31.39 42.80
CA LEU A 33 -32.20 32.05 42.27
C LEU A 33 -33.48 31.60 43.02
N GLN A 34 -33.66 30.31 43.31
CA GLN A 34 -34.80 29.79 44.05
C GLN A 34 -34.86 30.30 45.49
N LYS A 35 -33.72 30.46 46.16
CA LYS A 35 -33.66 31.01 47.51
C LYS A 35 -33.99 32.50 47.54
N ASN A 36 -33.63 33.26 46.53
CA ASN A 36 -33.78 34.70 46.50
C ASN A 36 -35.12 35.17 45.94
N SER A 37 -35.84 34.32 45.20
CA SER A 37 -37.22 34.63 44.74
C SER A 37 -38.26 34.71 45.85
N ILE A 38 -37.90 34.36 47.07
CA ILE A 38 -38.83 34.25 48.24
C ILE A 38 -38.80 35.51 49.14
N HIS A 39 -37.82 36.41 49.01
CA HIS A 39 -37.63 37.57 49.89
C HIS A 39 -37.65 38.90 49.12
N MET A 40 -38.67 39.73 49.38
CA MET A 40 -38.78 41.11 48.80
C MET A 40 -37.96 42.18 49.52
N ASP A 41 -37.49 41.92 50.77
CA ASP A 41 -36.67 42.86 51.55
C ASP A 41 -35.34 42.21 51.89
N LEU A 42 -34.30 42.52 51.07
CA LEU A 42 -32.92 42.07 51.31
C LEU A 42 -32.21 43.07 52.22
N SER A 43 -31.53 42.56 53.25
CA SER A 43 -30.60 43.38 54.07
C SER A 43 -29.33 43.67 53.31
N ASP A 44 -28.57 44.71 53.69
CA ASP A 44 -27.26 45.01 53.15
C ASP A 44 -26.27 43.86 53.24
N GLU A 45 -26.40 43.00 54.28
CA GLU A 45 -25.60 41.77 54.44
C GLU A 45 -25.99 40.70 53.44
N ASP A 46 -27.29 40.57 53.11
CA ASP A 46 -27.77 39.64 52.08
C ASP A 46 -27.31 40.02 50.70
N ILE A 47 -27.35 41.35 50.40
CA ILE A 47 -26.85 41.88 49.13
C ILE A 47 -25.33 41.56 48.97
N ALA A 48 -24.54 41.91 49.99
CA ALA A 48 -23.09 41.61 49.99
C ALA A 48 -22.74 40.11 49.93
N ARG A 49 -23.66 39.25 50.37
CA ARG A 49 -23.52 37.79 50.27
C ARG A 49 -23.86 37.34 48.84
N LEU A 50 -24.85 37.88 48.20
CA LEU A 50 -25.24 37.62 46.80
C LEU A 50 -24.15 38.03 45.85
N GLU A 51 -23.58 39.22 46.00
CA GLU A 51 -22.45 39.72 45.19
C GLU A 51 -21.24 38.79 45.29
N ARG A 52 -20.93 38.29 46.51
CA ARG A 52 -19.82 37.33 46.69
C ARG A 52 -20.11 35.96 46.03
N GLN A 53 -21.36 35.52 46.02
CA GLN A 53 -21.79 34.28 45.37
C GLN A 53 -21.71 34.44 43.83
N GLU A 54 -22.22 35.57 43.33
CA GLU A 54 -22.12 35.91 41.88
C GLU A 54 -20.67 35.93 41.43
N GLN A 55 -19.78 36.61 42.16
CA GLN A 55 -18.36 36.66 41.80
C GLN A 55 -17.72 35.25 41.84
N SER A 56 -18.07 34.41 42.83
CA SER A 56 -17.57 33.03 42.90
C SER A 56 -18.06 32.19 41.74
N ILE A 57 -19.27 32.39 41.25
CA ILE A 57 -19.78 31.70 40.08
C ILE A 57 -19.08 32.18 38.82
N LEU A 58 -18.88 33.49 38.64
CA LEU A 58 -18.14 34.06 37.49
C LEU A 58 -16.70 33.52 37.46
N ASP A 59 -16.01 33.47 38.60
CA ASP A 59 -14.68 32.92 38.71
C ASP A 59 -14.63 31.42 38.34
N SER A 60 -15.67 30.67 38.74
CA SER A 60 -15.80 29.25 38.41
C SER A 60 -16.05 29.01 36.89
N LEU A 61 -16.89 29.86 36.28
CA LEU A 61 -17.10 29.84 34.80
C LEU A 61 -15.80 30.17 34.04
N GLU A 62 -15.03 31.13 34.53
CA GLU A 62 -13.74 31.51 33.95
C GLU A 62 -12.72 30.33 34.03
N GLN A 63 -12.73 29.59 35.14
CA GLN A 63 -11.90 28.38 35.31
C GLN A 63 -12.24 27.27 34.30
N ILE A 64 -13.46 27.23 33.77
CA ILE A 64 -13.84 26.29 32.69
C ILE A 64 -13.52 26.91 31.33
N ARG A 65 -13.84 28.21 31.12
CA ARG A 65 -13.71 28.91 29.85
C ARG A 65 -12.28 28.90 29.30
N ILE A 66 -11.30 29.24 30.14
CA ILE A 66 -9.89 29.34 29.72
C ILE A 66 -9.36 27.98 29.24
N PRO A 67 -9.43 26.88 30.01
CA PRO A 67 -8.97 25.59 29.54
C PRO A 67 -9.77 25.05 28.32
N ALA A 68 -11.06 25.37 28.23
CA ALA A 68 -11.88 24.96 27.09
C ALA A 68 -11.43 25.64 25.81
N ASP A 69 -11.16 26.97 25.85
CA ASP A 69 -10.64 27.72 24.71
C ASP A 69 -9.23 27.23 24.30
N GLU A 70 -8.34 27.00 25.27
CA GLU A 70 -7.02 26.44 25.02
C GLU A 70 -7.09 25.05 24.36
N ASN A 71 -7.97 24.17 24.85
CA ASN A 71 -8.15 22.84 24.29
C ASN A 71 -8.75 22.90 22.89
N ARG A 72 -9.78 23.73 22.63
CA ARG A 72 -10.35 23.95 21.30
C ARG A 72 -9.24 24.42 20.33
N ASN A 73 -8.49 25.44 20.70
CA ASN A 73 -7.43 25.98 19.84
C ASN A 73 -6.31 24.97 19.58
N ARG A 74 -6.01 24.09 20.55
CA ARG A 74 -5.07 22.99 20.39
C ARG A 74 -5.61 21.95 19.40
N VAL A 75 -6.85 21.54 19.54
CA VAL A 75 -7.47 20.55 18.64
C VAL A 75 -7.54 21.09 17.22
N HIS A 76 -7.93 22.37 17.03
CA HIS A 76 -7.91 23.06 15.74
C HIS A 76 -6.55 22.98 15.06
N ARG A 77 -5.49 23.34 15.77
CA ARG A 77 -4.12 23.29 15.21
C ARG A 77 -3.74 21.89 14.78
N ILE A 78 -3.99 20.88 15.62
CA ILE A 78 -3.67 19.49 15.28
C ILE A 78 -4.54 18.99 14.10
N PHE A 79 -5.79 19.43 14.01
CA PHE A 79 -6.68 19.14 12.88
C PHE A 79 -6.10 19.68 11.57
N ASP A 80 -5.65 20.95 11.55
CA ASP A 80 -5.06 21.58 10.38
C ASP A 80 -3.75 20.87 9.96
N GLU A 81 -2.88 20.53 10.92
CA GLU A 81 -1.67 19.75 10.65
C GLU A 81 -1.99 18.37 10.04
N LYS A 82 -3.02 17.69 10.55
CA LYS A 82 -3.47 16.39 10.03
C LYS A 82 -4.11 16.51 8.65
N LYS A 83 -4.82 17.58 8.39
CA LYS A 83 -5.41 17.86 7.08
C LYS A 83 -4.31 18.03 6.03
N VAL A 84 -3.29 18.84 6.31
CA VAL A 84 -2.13 19.00 5.42
C VAL A 84 -1.42 17.67 5.18
N LEU A 85 -1.25 16.84 6.20
CA LEU A 85 -0.68 15.50 6.06
C LEU A 85 -1.55 14.62 5.14
N CYS A 86 -2.86 14.66 5.29
CA CYS A 86 -3.80 13.89 4.45
C CYS A 86 -3.69 14.31 2.98
N ASP A 87 -3.58 15.61 2.70
CA ASP A 87 -3.41 16.14 1.35
C ASP A 87 -2.06 15.71 0.73
N GLN A 88 -0.98 15.72 1.51
CA GLN A 88 0.33 15.20 1.08
C GLN A 88 0.30 13.70 0.78
N LEU A 89 -0.36 12.92 1.61
CA LEU A 89 -0.54 11.48 1.40
C LEU A 89 -1.34 11.19 0.13
N ASN A 90 -2.40 11.95 -0.13
CA ASN A 90 -3.20 11.82 -1.36
C ASN A 90 -2.39 12.18 -2.62
N ALA A 91 -1.55 13.22 -2.56
CA ALA A 91 -0.64 13.56 -3.65
C ALA A 91 0.37 12.43 -3.93
N ASN A 92 0.96 11.86 -2.87
CA ASN A 92 1.87 10.72 -2.98
C ASN A 92 1.17 9.47 -3.53
N LEU A 93 -0.07 9.20 -3.12
CA LEU A 93 -0.87 8.10 -3.64
C LEU A 93 -1.13 8.24 -5.13
N SER A 94 -1.43 9.45 -5.59
CA SER A 94 -1.63 9.75 -7.02
C SER A 94 -0.34 9.49 -7.82
N ALA A 95 0.82 9.88 -7.30
CA ALA A 95 2.12 9.60 -7.92
C ALA A 95 2.42 8.10 -7.99
N LEU A 96 2.15 7.35 -6.92
CA LEU A 96 2.29 5.90 -6.90
C LEU A 96 1.36 5.21 -7.89
N TYR A 97 0.13 5.69 -8.04
CA TYR A 97 -0.82 5.16 -9.03
C TYR A 97 -0.31 5.30 -10.46
N VAL A 98 0.20 6.48 -10.83
CA VAL A 98 0.80 6.71 -12.14
C VAL A 98 2.01 5.79 -12.36
N HIS A 99 2.87 5.67 -11.36
CA HIS A 99 4.03 4.76 -11.43
C HIS A 99 3.61 3.29 -11.61
N MET A 100 2.58 2.86 -10.90
CA MET A 100 2.02 1.50 -11.03
C MET A 100 1.51 1.22 -12.44
N GLU A 101 0.83 2.18 -13.09
CA GLU A 101 0.36 2.00 -14.47
C GLU A 101 1.53 1.89 -15.47
N ILE A 102 2.58 2.68 -15.29
CA ILE A 102 3.82 2.57 -16.10
C ILE A 102 4.45 1.18 -15.91
N LEU A 103 4.53 0.70 -14.67
CA LEU A 103 5.09 -0.62 -14.37
C LEU A 103 4.23 -1.78 -14.88
N LYS A 104 2.92 -1.63 -14.90
CA LYS A 104 2.03 -2.63 -15.54
C LYS A 104 2.35 -2.76 -17.03
N GLN A 105 2.48 -1.64 -17.73
CA GLN A 105 2.82 -1.62 -19.15
C GLN A 105 4.19 -2.24 -19.39
N LYS A 106 5.21 -1.81 -18.63
CA LYS A 106 6.58 -2.38 -18.69
C LYS A 106 6.58 -3.89 -18.45
N ASN A 107 5.84 -4.35 -17.44
CA ASN A 107 5.76 -5.78 -17.12
C ASN A 107 5.11 -6.58 -18.26
N HIS A 108 4.06 -6.05 -18.88
CA HIS A 108 3.42 -6.68 -20.04
C HIS A 108 4.35 -6.74 -21.26
N GLU A 109 5.14 -5.70 -21.51
CA GLU A 109 6.15 -5.70 -22.55
C GLU A 109 7.24 -6.76 -22.30
N GLN A 110 7.75 -6.86 -21.07
CA GLN A 110 8.75 -7.86 -20.69
C GLN A 110 8.21 -9.30 -20.77
N GLU A 111 6.94 -9.50 -20.39
CA GLU A 111 6.25 -10.79 -20.53
C GLU A 111 6.16 -11.21 -21.99
N SER A 112 5.76 -10.30 -22.88
CA SER A 112 5.69 -10.55 -24.34
C SER A 112 7.06 -10.89 -24.94
N ILE A 113 8.12 -10.18 -24.51
CA ILE A 113 9.50 -10.46 -24.94
C ILE A 113 9.93 -11.85 -24.47
N TYR A 114 9.67 -12.20 -23.19
CA TYR A 114 10.00 -13.49 -22.62
C TYR A 114 9.28 -14.64 -23.37
N GLU A 115 7.97 -14.50 -23.61
CA GLU A 115 7.19 -15.50 -24.36
C GLU A 115 7.70 -15.65 -25.80
N GLY A 116 8.01 -14.55 -26.47
CA GLY A 116 8.60 -14.57 -27.81
C GLY A 116 9.95 -15.30 -27.85
N ARG A 117 10.83 -15.05 -26.86
CA ARG A 117 12.12 -15.75 -26.74
C ARG A 117 11.96 -17.23 -26.41
N LYS A 118 10.97 -17.59 -25.60
CA LYS A 118 10.63 -18.98 -25.27
C LYS A 118 10.17 -19.74 -26.51
N ASN A 119 9.27 -19.17 -27.27
CA ASN A 119 8.78 -19.78 -28.53
C ASN A 119 9.94 -19.97 -29.54
N LEU A 120 10.84 -19.00 -29.63
CA LEU A 120 12.04 -19.11 -30.45
C LEU A 120 12.96 -20.23 -29.97
N TYR A 121 13.22 -20.33 -28.69
CA TYR A 121 14.02 -21.42 -28.08
C TYR A 121 13.40 -22.78 -28.40
N ASP A 122 12.10 -22.96 -28.22
CA ASP A 122 11.43 -24.22 -28.48
C ASP A 122 11.53 -24.64 -29.95
N ALA A 123 11.40 -23.69 -30.89
CA ALA A 123 11.56 -23.94 -32.32
C ALA A 123 13.02 -24.35 -32.67
N TYR A 124 14.02 -23.66 -32.10
CA TYR A 124 15.43 -24.00 -32.35
C TYR A 124 15.83 -25.31 -31.66
N ASN A 125 15.29 -25.61 -30.48
CA ASN A 125 15.52 -26.90 -29.80
C ASN A 125 14.97 -28.07 -30.62
N ALA A 126 13.80 -27.94 -31.23
CA ALA A 126 13.24 -28.93 -32.13
C ALA A 126 14.16 -29.14 -33.36
N SER A 127 14.65 -28.04 -33.95
CA SER A 127 15.62 -28.10 -35.06
C SER A 127 16.95 -28.76 -34.65
N TYR A 128 17.48 -28.46 -33.47
CA TYR A 128 18.68 -29.08 -32.92
C TYR A 128 18.53 -30.59 -32.78
N ILE A 129 17.41 -31.05 -32.20
CA ILE A 129 17.10 -32.48 -32.05
C ILE A 129 17.07 -33.16 -33.44
N SER A 130 16.41 -32.55 -34.42
CA SER A 130 16.36 -33.07 -35.79
C SER A 130 17.75 -33.19 -36.43
N LYS A 131 18.64 -32.19 -36.23
CA LYS A 131 20.03 -32.20 -36.75
C LYS A 131 20.88 -33.23 -36.02
N GLN A 132 20.67 -33.42 -34.73
CA GLN A 132 21.36 -34.46 -33.94
C GLN A 132 20.98 -35.87 -34.44
N GLU A 133 19.68 -36.10 -34.70
CA GLU A 133 19.24 -37.39 -35.27
C GLU A 133 19.80 -37.62 -36.68
N ALA A 134 19.82 -36.57 -37.53
CA ALA A 134 20.40 -36.68 -38.86
C ALA A 134 21.88 -37.03 -38.81
N TYR A 135 22.65 -36.42 -37.92
CA TYR A 135 24.07 -36.75 -37.71
C TYR A 135 24.26 -38.17 -37.21
N SER A 136 23.47 -38.61 -36.23
CA SER A 136 23.54 -40.00 -35.73
C SER A 136 23.26 -41.02 -36.84
N LYS A 137 22.22 -40.78 -37.66
CA LYS A 137 21.93 -41.66 -38.82
C LYS A 137 23.05 -41.64 -39.88
N ALA A 138 23.71 -40.51 -40.12
CA ALA A 138 24.84 -40.42 -41.04
C ALA A 138 26.04 -41.22 -40.51
N GLN A 139 26.35 -41.15 -39.21
CA GLN A 139 27.37 -41.95 -38.56
C GLN A 139 27.09 -43.46 -38.64
N GLU A 140 25.86 -43.92 -38.38
CA GLU A 140 25.48 -45.32 -38.52
C GLU A 140 25.66 -45.84 -39.95
N LYS A 141 25.29 -45.01 -40.97
CA LYS A 141 25.51 -45.35 -42.36
C LYS A 141 27.01 -45.46 -42.70
N LEU A 142 27.84 -44.52 -42.25
CA LEU A 142 29.29 -44.52 -42.47
C LEU A 142 29.94 -45.75 -41.82
N GLU A 143 29.58 -46.06 -40.56
CA GLU A 143 30.07 -47.28 -39.91
C GLU A 143 29.69 -48.57 -40.64
N SER A 144 28.42 -48.62 -41.12
CA SER A 144 27.92 -49.77 -41.90
C SER A 144 28.69 -49.88 -43.23
N ALA A 145 28.98 -48.76 -43.90
CA ALA A 145 29.77 -48.75 -45.12
C ALA A 145 31.22 -49.17 -44.85
N ARG A 146 31.85 -48.69 -43.77
CA ARG A 146 33.22 -49.10 -43.37
C ARG A 146 33.31 -50.60 -43.09
N ARG A 147 32.36 -51.15 -42.31
CA ARG A 147 32.32 -52.63 -42.06
C ARG A 147 32.14 -53.45 -43.34
N LYS A 148 31.32 -52.95 -44.30
CA LYS A 148 31.19 -53.63 -45.60
C LYS A 148 32.47 -53.53 -46.44
N ALA A 149 33.15 -52.41 -46.45
CA ALA A 149 34.42 -52.20 -47.13
C ALA A 149 35.53 -53.05 -46.53
N GLU A 150 35.63 -53.17 -45.21
CA GLU A 150 36.56 -54.03 -44.52
C GLU A 150 36.39 -55.53 -44.91
N LYS A 151 35.11 -55.99 -44.86
CA LYS A 151 34.83 -57.39 -45.25
C LYS A 151 35.17 -57.64 -46.73
N GLN A 152 34.93 -56.71 -47.62
CA GLN A 152 35.29 -56.84 -49.03
C GLN A 152 36.79 -56.73 -49.27
N ASN A 153 37.47 -55.86 -48.55
CA ASN A 153 38.93 -55.76 -48.61
C ASN A 153 39.61 -57.05 -48.13
N GLU A 154 39.08 -57.73 -47.11
CA GLU A 154 39.51 -59.03 -46.71
C GLU A 154 39.28 -60.11 -47.77
N LEU A 155 38.15 -60.09 -48.45
CA LEU A 155 37.85 -60.96 -49.58
C LEU A 155 38.78 -60.71 -50.78
N LEU A 156 39.01 -59.40 -51.11
CA LEU A 156 39.96 -59.01 -52.17
C LEU A 156 41.37 -59.39 -51.84
N LYS A 157 41.86 -59.33 -50.64
CA LYS A 157 43.16 -59.82 -50.19
C LYS A 157 43.32 -61.37 -50.41
N ARG A 158 42.25 -62.13 -50.31
CA ARG A 158 42.24 -63.57 -50.55
C ARG A 158 42.18 -63.90 -52.05
N TRP A 159 41.58 -63.01 -52.86
CA TRP A 159 41.35 -63.23 -54.31
C TRP A 159 42.00 -62.14 -55.19
N PHE A 160 43.19 -61.60 -54.78
CA PHE A 160 43.82 -60.42 -55.38
C PHE A 160 44.24 -60.67 -56.90
N TRP A 161 44.27 -61.90 -57.38
CA TRP A 161 44.54 -62.22 -58.75
C TRP A 161 43.35 -62.20 -59.71
N VAL A 162 42.18 -61.82 -59.23
CA VAL A 162 40.94 -61.65 -60.06
C VAL A 162 40.77 -60.15 -60.42
N PRO A 163 40.52 -59.82 -61.69
CA PRO A 163 40.39 -58.45 -62.08
C PRO A 163 39.06 -57.81 -61.56
N GLY A 164 39.13 -57.16 -60.41
CA GLY A 164 38.03 -56.54 -59.74
C GLY A 164 38.27 -55.06 -59.33
N TYR A 165 39.20 -54.39 -60.02
CA TYR A 165 39.62 -53.03 -59.71
C TYR A 165 38.45 -51.99 -59.81
N GLY A 166 37.46 -52.22 -60.68
CA GLY A 166 36.28 -51.35 -60.76
C GLY A 166 35.34 -51.39 -59.54
N ALA A 167 35.26 -52.54 -58.83
CA ALA A 167 34.46 -52.65 -57.60
C ALA A 167 35.15 -51.91 -56.44
N TYR A 168 36.47 -51.90 -56.36
CA TYR A 168 37.24 -51.15 -55.35
C TYR A 168 37.06 -49.66 -55.47
N LEU A 169 37.14 -49.08 -56.68
CA LEU A 169 36.93 -47.67 -56.97
C LEU A 169 35.51 -47.24 -56.66
N ALA A 170 34.50 -48.09 -56.90
CA ALA A 170 33.11 -47.77 -56.57
C ALA A 170 32.86 -47.75 -55.07
N PHE A 171 33.57 -48.57 -54.30
CA PHE A 171 33.50 -48.65 -52.84
C PHE A 171 34.24 -47.47 -52.18
N ASP A 172 35.40 -47.10 -52.70
CA ASP A 172 36.18 -45.95 -52.20
C ASP A 172 35.40 -44.66 -52.41
N LYS A 173 34.73 -44.51 -53.57
CA LYS A 173 33.85 -43.41 -53.84
C LYS A 173 32.64 -43.38 -52.88
N LEU A 174 32.01 -44.52 -52.61
CA LEU A 174 30.86 -44.62 -51.70
C LEU A 174 31.24 -44.27 -50.25
N LEU A 175 32.44 -44.67 -49.77
CA LEU A 175 32.97 -44.29 -48.48
C LEU A 175 33.24 -42.78 -48.40
N ASN A 176 33.90 -42.20 -49.41
CA ASN A 176 34.19 -40.77 -49.47
C ASN A 176 32.89 -39.93 -49.48
N ASP A 177 31.88 -40.37 -50.26
CA ASP A 177 30.58 -39.73 -50.26
C ASP A 177 29.86 -39.78 -48.86
N GLN A 178 29.94 -40.95 -48.17
CA GLN A 178 29.38 -41.11 -46.83
C GLN A 178 30.18 -40.32 -45.76
N GLU A 179 31.50 -40.19 -45.89
CA GLU A 179 32.30 -39.32 -45.02
C GLU A 179 31.97 -37.86 -45.24
N ALA A 180 31.82 -37.41 -46.49
CA ALA A 180 31.40 -36.04 -46.81
C ALA A 180 30.01 -35.72 -46.26
N ASP A 181 29.02 -36.63 -46.41
CA ASP A 181 27.68 -36.49 -45.86
C ASP A 181 27.71 -36.43 -44.31
N THR A 182 28.52 -37.24 -43.64
CA THR A 182 28.67 -37.24 -42.20
C THR A 182 29.29 -35.94 -41.68
N ASP A 183 30.31 -35.44 -42.39
CA ASP A 183 30.96 -34.16 -42.07
C ASP A 183 30.01 -32.97 -42.27
N ALA A 184 29.20 -33.01 -43.32
CA ALA A 184 28.17 -32.01 -43.53
C ALA A 184 27.14 -32.00 -42.43
N ALA A 185 26.59 -33.18 -42.04
CA ALA A 185 25.65 -33.33 -40.95
C ALA A 185 26.24 -32.92 -39.60
N TYR A 186 27.54 -33.23 -39.35
CA TYR A 186 28.26 -32.78 -38.19
C TYR A 186 28.37 -31.25 -38.10
N ARG A 187 28.72 -30.60 -39.20
CA ARG A 187 28.80 -29.13 -39.25
C ARG A 187 27.42 -28.48 -38.97
N GLU A 188 26.36 -29.01 -39.54
CA GLU A 188 24.99 -28.52 -39.27
C GLU A 188 24.59 -28.73 -37.80
N TYR A 189 24.93 -29.89 -37.24
CA TYR A 189 24.68 -30.17 -35.81
C TYR A 189 25.44 -29.20 -34.90
N CYS A 190 26.74 -28.96 -35.15
CA CYS A 190 27.53 -28.01 -34.36
C CYS A 190 26.99 -26.57 -34.48
N ALA A 191 26.69 -26.12 -35.69
CA ALA A 191 26.11 -24.80 -35.91
C ALA A 191 24.74 -24.65 -35.19
N SER A 192 23.92 -25.70 -35.20
CA SER A 192 22.64 -25.73 -34.49
C SER A 192 22.83 -25.68 -32.96
N LYS A 193 23.81 -26.39 -32.42
CA LYS A 193 24.19 -26.38 -31.01
C LYS A 193 24.63 -24.98 -30.54
N GLU A 194 25.47 -24.31 -31.31
CA GLU A 194 25.93 -22.95 -31.00
C GLU A 194 24.78 -21.95 -31.03
N ARG A 195 23.89 -22.03 -32.02
CA ARG A 195 22.70 -21.19 -32.11
C ARG A 195 21.75 -21.43 -30.91
N LEU A 196 21.49 -22.67 -30.53
CA LEU A 196 20.66 -23.01 -29.38
C LEU A 196 21.26 -22.44 -28.10
N ALA A 197 22.57 -22.53 -27.91
CA ALA A 197 23.26 -21.97 -26.75
C ALA A 197 23.17 -20.42 -26.69
N ALA A 198 23.21 -19.74 -27.83
CA ALA A 198 23.00 -18.29 -27.89
C ALA A 198 21.55 -17.91 -27.50
N ILE A 199 20.55 -18.60 -28.08
CA ILE A 199 19.14 -18.34 -27.81
C ILE A 199 18.78 -18.70 -26.34
N SER A 200 19.41 -19.74 -25.77
CA SER A 200 19.22 -20.06 -24.36
C SER A 200 19.69 -18.92 -23.45
N ARG A 201 20.81 -18.29 -23.73
CA ARG A 201 21.29 -17.13 -22.98
C ARG A 201 20.35 -15.94 -23.11
N ASP A 202 19.85 -15.68 -24.32
CA ASP A 202 18.86 -14.62 -24.56
C ASP A 202 17.54 -14.87 -23.79
N LEU A 203 17.11 -16.13 -23.73
CA LEU A 203 15.91 -16.52 -22.95
C LEU A 203 16.11 -16.32 -21.46
N GLU A 204 17.27 -16.70 -20.93
CA GLU A 204 17.61 -16.49 -19.51
C GLU A 204 17.64 -15.01 -19.14
N SER A 205 18.22 -14.16 -20.02
CA SER A 205 18.19 -12.70 -19.82
C SER A 205 16.77 -12.17 -19.82
N ALA A 206 15.96 -12.54 -20.80
CA ALA A 206 14.56 -12.09 -20.88
C ALA A 206 13.73 -12.56 -19.67
N LYS A 207 13.97 -13.78 -19.18
CA LYS A 207 13.35 -14.31 -17.97
C LYS A 207 13.71 -13.48 -16.74
N TYR A 208 14.99 -13.14 -16.60
CA TYR A 208 15.46 -12.31 -15.50
C TYR A 208 14.83 -10.92 -15.52
N ASP A 209 14.79 -10.26 -16.68
CA ASP A 209 14.19 -8.94 -16.85
C ASP A 209 12.70 -8.94 -16.53
N TYR A 210 11.97 -9.99 -16.94
CA TYR A 210 10.56 -10.18 -16.61
C TYR A 210 10.37 -10.35 -15.09
N GLN A 211 11.18 -11.18 -14.44
CA GLN A 211 11.10 -11.39 -12.98
C GLN A 211 11.42 -10.12 -12.19
N CYS A 212 12.41 -9.34 -12.63
CA CYS A 212 12.73 -8.05 -12.02
C CYS A 212 11.56 -7.06 -12.15
N SER A 213 10.97 -6.95 -13.33
CA SER A 213 9.80 -6.11 -13.59
C SER A 213 8.59 -6.51 -12.74
N GLN A 214 8.35 -7.81 -12.59
CA GLN A 214 7.27 -8.33 -11.74
C GLN A 214 7.49 -8.00 -10.26
N THR A 215 8.72 -8.13 -9.78
CA THR A 215 9.10 -7.79 -8.40
C THR A 215 8.93 -6.30 -8.13
N GLU A 216 9.38 -5.45 -9.05
CA GLU A 216 9.22 -4.00 -8.98
C GLU A 216 7.74 -3.60 -8.91
N LYS A 217 6.90 -4.15 -9.78
CA LYS A 217 5.44 -3.96 -9.79
C LYS A 217 4.81 -4.35 -8.44
N ASN A 218 5.18 -5.50 -7.89
CA ASN A 218 4.63 -5.98 -6.61
C ASN A 218 5.05 -5.07 -5.44
N ASN A 219 6.29 -4.56 -5.44
CA ASN A 219 6.77 -3.64 -4.42
C ASN A 219 6.02 -2.31 -4.45
N VAL A 220 5.76 -1.76 -5.65
CA VAL A 220 4.99 -0.52 -5.80
C VAL A 220 3.53 -0.73 -5.44
N GLN A 221 2.92 -1.88 -5.80
CA GLN A 221 1.56 -2.22 -5.36
C GLN A 221 1.46 -2.25 -3.83
N LYS A 222 2.40 -2.89 -3.15
CA LYS A 222 2.43 -2.91 -1.69
C LYS A 222 2.57 -1.51 -1.10
N ALA A 223 3.46 -0.68 -1.65
CA ALA A 223 3.62 0.69 -1.19
C ALA A 223 2.35 1.53 -1.38
N TYR A 224 1.60 1.28 -2.45
CA TYR A 224 0.29 1.89 -2.70
C TYR A 224 -0.73 1.48 -1.64
N ASP A 225 -0.85 0.17 -1.36
CA ASP A 225 -1.79 -0.37 -0.38
C ASP A 225 -1.47 0.15 1.03
N ASP A 226 -0.19 0.18 1.43
CA ASP A 226 0.26 0.74 2.70
C ASP A 226 -0.13 2.24 2.85
N LYS A 227 -0.04 3.03 1.75
CA LYS A 227 -0.45 4.43 1.75
C LYS A 227 -1.96 4.62 1.84
N VAL A 228 -2.74 3.77 1.18
CA VAL A 228 -4.21 3.77 1.31
C VAL A 228 -4.61 3.55 2.77
N ASP A 229 -3.98 2.61 3.45
CA ASP A 229 -4.30 2.33 4.86
C ASP A 229 -3.83 3.46 5.80
N GLU A 230 -2.72 4.13 5.50
CA GLU A 230 -2.28 5.31 6.24
C GLU A 230 -3.28 6.47 6.09
N ILE A 231 -3.80 6.72 4.88
CA ILE A 231 -4.83 7.74 4.62
C ILE A 231 -6.09 7.45 5.40
N LYS A 232 -6.59 6.22 5.39
CA LYS A 232 -7.78 5.82 6.18
C LYS A 232 -7.62 6.12 7.67
N LYS A 233 -6.43 5.84 8.23
CA LYS A 233 -6.12 6.14 9.64
C LYS A 233 -6.15 7.64 9.93
N VAL A 234 -5.54 8.45 9.05
CA VAL A 234 -5.53 9.91 9.19
C VAL A 234 -6.95 10.48 9.05
N GLN A 235 -7.75 9.98 8.11
CA GLN A 235 -9.16 10.39 7.96
C GLN A 235 -10.00 10.06 9.19
N GLY A 236 -9.82 8.86 9.78
CA GLY A 236 -10.47 8.51 11.05
C GLY A 236 -10.10 9.45 12.20
N GLN A 237 -8.82 9.85 12.29
CA GLN A 237 -8.37 10.83 13.29
C GLN A 237 -8.95 12.23 13.04
N LEU A 238 -9.05 12.66 11.78
CA LEU A 238 -9.70 13.93 11.43
C LEU A 238 -11.18 13.96 11.81
N HIS A 239 -11.89 12.85 11.63
CA HIS A 239 -13.28 12.74 12.04
C HIS A 239 -13.45 12.90 13.56
N GLN A 240 -12.66 12.16 14.36
CA GLN A 240 -12.65 12.28 15.82
C GLN A 240 -12.33 13.71 16.29
N MET A 241 -11.32 14.35 15.69
CA MET A 241 -10.96 15.73 16.03
C MET A 241 -12.08 16.72 15.71
N LYS A 242 -12.82 16.51 14.61
CA LYS A 242 -13.97 17.34 14.28
C LYS A 242 -15.08 17.22 15.32
N GLU A 243 -15.34 16.01 15.82
CA GLU A 243 -16.29 15.80 16.90
C GLU A 243 -15.82 16.47 18.21
N GLU A 244 -14.53 16.33 18.57
CA GLU A 244 -13.96 17.04 19.71
C GLU A 244 -14.10 18.57 19.61
N MET A 245 -13.86 19.14 18.43
CA MET A 245 -14.01 20.59 18.19
C MET A 245 -15.44 21.05 18.43
N VAL A 246 -16.43 20.34 17.90
CA VAL A 246 -17.86 20.66 18.07
C VAL A 246 -18.21 20.61 19.56
N HIS A 247 -17.74 19.65 20.32
CA HIS A 247 -17.97 19.55 21.77
C HIS A 247 -17.37 20.74 22.54
N TRP A 248 -16.12 21.11 22.25
CA TRP A 248 -15.51 22.27 22.91
C TRP A 248 -16.21 23.59 22.53
N GLU A 249 -16.70 23.73 21.29
CA GLU A 249 -17.48 24.88 20.88
C GLU A 249 -18.81 24.98 21.63
N LEU A 250 -19.50 23.85 21.84
CA LEU A 250 -20.71 23.79 22.64
C LEU A 250 -20.44 24.21 24.10
N ILE A 251 -19.45 23.65 24.76
CA ILE A 251 -19.06 24.02 26.13
C ILE A 251 -18.75 25.52 26.22
N LEU A 252 -17.97 26.06 25.28
CA LEU A 252 -17.63 27.50 25.27
C LEU A 252 -18.84 28.38 25.02
N SER A 253 -19.74 27.98 24.14
CA SER A 253 -21.01 28.69 23.87
C SER A 253 -21.84 28.79 25.11
N GLU A 254 -22.03 27.69 25.84
CA GLU A 254 -22.82 27.64 27.07
C GLU A 254 -22.18 28.44 28.21
N VAL A 255 -20.85 28.25 28.41
CA VAL A 255 -20.12 29.01 29.44
C VAL A 255 -20.21 30.51 29.18
N ASN A 256 -20.03 30.96 27.93
CA ASN A 256 -20.12 32.36 27.57
C ASN A 256 -21.56 32.91 27.70
N ALA A 257 -22.56 32.10 27.36
CA ALA A 257 -23.97 32.50 27.54
C ALA A 257 -24.31 32.69 29.02
N LEU A 258 -23.90 31.77 29.89
CA LEU A 258 -24.11 31.87 31.34
C LEU A 258 -23.32 33.05 31.94
N TYR A 259 -22.06 33.20 31.57
CA TYR A 259 -21.21 34.30 32.01
C TYR A 259 -21.84 35.66 31.70
N ASN A 260 -22.35 35.83 30.47
CA ASN A 260 -22.98 37.08 30.03
C ASN A 260 -24.33 37.32 30.71
N LYS A 261 -25.17 36.27 30.91
CA LYS A 261 -26.44 36.36 31.62
C LYS A 261 -26.22 36.81 33.05
N ILE A 262 -25.26 36.24 33.77
CA ILE A 262 -24.95 36.61 35.15
C ILE A 262 -24.39 38.03 35.22
N LYS A 263 -23.37 38.35 34.42
CA LYS A 263 -22.72 39.67 34.41
C LYS A 263 -23.65 40.83 34.08
N ASN A 264 -24.66 40.58 33.24
CA ASN A 264 -25.62 41.61 32.83
C ASN A 264 -26.85 41.66 33.74
N ALA A 265 -26.93 40.90 34.84
CA ALA A 265 -28.05 40.79 35.77
C ALA A 265 -29.40 40.53 35.08
N SER A 266 -29.41 39.81 33.97
CA SER A 266 -30.59 39.60 33.11
C SER A 266 -31.27 38.25 33.33
N LEU A 267 -31.22 37.69 34.54
CA LEU A 267 -31.86 36.39 34.86
C LEU A 267 -33.32 36.63 35.27
N GLY A 268 -34.22 36.65 34.30
CA GLY A 268 -35.67 36.65 34.51
C GLY A 268 -36.26 35.25 34.73
N PRO A 269 -37.54 35.14 35.14
CA PRO A 269 -38.20 33.86 35.38
C PRO A 269 -38.16 32.90 34.18
N ASP A 270 -38.31 33.44 32.99
CA ASP A 270 -38.29 32.65 31.73
C ASP A 270 -36.88 32.06 31.44
N GLU A 271 -35.82 32.79 31.81
CA GLU A 271 -34.44 32.37 31.65
C GLU A 271 -34.04 31.29 32.65
N ILE A 272 -34.62 31.29 33.84
CA ILE A 272 -34.46 30.23 34.85
C ILE A 272 -35.04 28.91 34.33
N ILE A 273 -36.22 28.96 33.67
CA ILE A 273 -36.87 27.80 33.08
C ILE A 273 -36.02 27.26 31.90
N ALA A 274 -35.49 28.17 31.05
CA ALA A 274 -34.58 27.78 29.97
C ALA A 274 -33.30 27.14 30.50
N MET A 275 -32.70 27.68 31.55
CA MET A 275 -31.52 27.07 32.22
C MET A 275 -31.82 25.69 32.81
N GLN A 276 -33.00 25.45 33.38
CA GLN A 276 -33.39 24.12 33.83
C GLN A 276 -33.47 23.11 32.69
N ALA A 277 -33.99 23.51 31.49
CA ALA A 277 -34.06 22.67 30.34
C ALA A 277 -32.65 22.36 29.77
N GLU A 278 -31.75 23.35 29.74
CA GLU A 278 -30.34 23.19 29.33
C GLU A 278 -29.59 22.25 30.29
N LEU A 279 -29.82 22.35 31.61
CA LEU A 279 -29.25 21.44 32.62
C LEU A 279 -29.64 19.98 32.38
N ILE A 280 -30.91 19.74 32.05
CA ILE A 280 -31.41 18.39 31.75
C ILE A 280 -30.75 17.81 30.49
N GLN A 281 -30.55 18.66 29.48
CA GLN A 281 -29.85 18.22 28.25
C GLN A 281 -28.37 17.90 28.49
N LEU A 282 -27.66 18.70 29.30
CA LEU A 282 -26.28 18.45 29.66
C LEU A 282 -26.08 17.18 30.49
N GLN A 283 -27.06 16.80 31.33
CA GLN A 283 -27.01 15.54 32.08
C GLN A 283 -27.24 14.30 31.21
N GLN A 284 -27.70 14.45 29.97
CA GLN A 284 -27.93 13.36 29.02
C GLN A 284 -26.78 13.18 28.01
N LEU A 285 -25.82 14.11 27.97
CA LEU A 285 -24.57 14.03 27.20
C LEU A 285 -23.45 13.38 28.00
#